data_dd6e1f09d79734decb8edde08882d823
#
_entry.id   dd6e1f09d79734decb8edde08882d823
#
_cell.length_a   1.000
_cell.length_b   1.000
_cell.length_c   1.000
_cell.angle_alpha   90.00
_cell.angle_beta   90.00
_cell.angle_gamma   90.00
#
_symmetry.space_group_name_H-M   'P 1'
#
loop_
_entity.id
_entity.type
_entity.pdbx_description
1 polymer ?
#
loop_
_entity_poly.entity_id
_entity_poly.type
_entity_poly.pdbx_seq_one_letter_code
_entity_poly.pdbx_strand_id
1 'polypeptide(L)'
;MYTRVTKDQFEIRDGVYIHKPTEAEFAPNPSSEGSMLIYTGNIGSKLASDELFAYAEVLQVMKVLWEEVSRNQARVSEAVLAE
;
A
#
# COMPACT_ATOMS: atom_id res chain seq x y z
N MET A 1 -11.17 15.77 11.81
CA MET A 1 -11.14 14.34 12.14
C MET A 1 -10.72 13.52 10.93
N TYR A 2 -9.81 12.56 11.11
CA TYR A 2 -9.32 11.75 10.00
C TYR A 2 -10.22 10.55 9.75
N THR A 3 -10.38 10.21 8.49
CA THR A 3 -11.10 9.02 8.06
C THR A 3 -10.21 7.79 8.28
N ARG A 4 -10.82 6.70 8.76
CA ARG A 4 -10.07 5.47 9.03
C ARG A 4 -9.56 4.83 7.75
N VAL A 5 -8.31 4.39 7.77
CA VAL A 5 -7.70 3.64 6.66
C VAL A 5 -7.91 2.15 6.87
N THR A 6 -8.36 1.45 5.83
CA THR A 6 -8.60 0.00 5.86
C THR A 6 -7.93 -0.65 4.65
N LYS A 7 -7.66 -1.95 4.75
CA LYS A 7 -6.97 -2.71 3.68
C LYS A 7 -7.77 -2.75 2.38
N ASP A 8 -9.10 -2.79 2.46
CA ASP A 8 -9.97 -2.85 1.29
C ASP A 8 -9.96 -1.57 0.46
N GLN A 9 -9.41 -0.48 1.00
CA GLN A 9 -9.23 0.77 0.27
C GLN A 9 -8.04 0.72 -0.69
N PHE A 10 -7.21 -0.33 -0.60
CA PHE A 10 -6.02 -0.47 -1.44
C PHE A 10 -6.27 -1.40 -2.62
N GLU A 11 -5.68 -1.07 -3.75
CA GLU A 11 -5.64 -1.91 -4.94
C GLU A 11 -4.17 -2.20 -5.25
N ILE A 12 -3.87 -3.43 -5.65
CA ILE A 12 -2.52 -3.81 -6.06
C ILE A 12 -2.56 -4.04 -7.57
N ARG A 13 -1.79 -3.25 -8.31
CA ARG A 13 -1.73 -3.33 -9.76
C ARG A 13 -0.28 -3.29 -10.21
N ASP A 14 0.18 -4.35 -10.88
CA ASP A 14 1.55 -4.45 -11.39
C ASP A 14 2.61 -4.19 -10.32
N GLY A 15 2.37 -4.67 -9.09
CA GLY A 15 3.28 -4.48 -7.97
C GLY A 15 3.16 -3.12 -7.28
N VAL A 16 2.30 -2.24 -7.76
CA VAL A 16 2.07 -0.93 -7.16
C VAL A 16 0.86 -0.99 -6.24
N TYR A 17 1.00 -0.48 -5.03
CA TYR A 17 -0.07 -0.41 -4.04
C TYR A 17 -0.72 0.95 -4.13
N ILE A 18 -1.99 0.98 -4.48
CA ILE A 18 -2.74 2.22 -4.73
C ILE A 18 -3.81 2.40 -3.67
N HIS A 19 -3.75 3.51 -2.93
CA HIS A 19 -4.81 3.89 -1.99
C HIS A 19 -5.88 4.62 -2.78
N LYS A 20 -6.95 3.91 -3.13
CA LYS A 20 -7.98 4.41 -4.06
C LYS A 20 -8.59 5.76 -3.68
N PRO A 21 -8.98 6.00 -2.40
CA PRO A 21 -9.61 7.28 -2.06
C PRO A 21 -8.71 8.50 -2.29
N THR A 22 -7.40 8.38 -2.02
CA THR A 22 -6.46 9.50 -2.15
C THR A 22 -5.67 9.47 -3.43
N GLU A 23 -5.74 8.37 -4.17
CA GLU A 23 -4.93 8.11 -5.37
C GLU A 23 -3.43 8.04 -5.06
N ALA A 24 -3.07 7.84 -3.79
CA ALA A 24 -1.68 7.65 -3.39
C ALA A 24 -1.14 6.32 -3.94
N GLU A 25 0.14 6.29 -4.32
CA GLU A 25 0.77 5.11 -4.89
C GLU A 25 2.05 4.79 -4.13
N PHE A 26 2.29 3.50 -3.91
CA PHE A 26 3.46 3.00 -3.21
C PHE A 26 4.04 1.86 -4.04
N ALA A 27 5.26 2.04 -4.54
CA ALA A 27 5.91 1.08 -5.41
C ALA A 27 7.28 0.68 -4.87
N PRO A 28 7.73 -0.58 -5.08
CA PRO A 28 9.09 -0.95 -4.72
C PRO A 28 10.10 -0.09 -5.49
N ASN A 29 11.16 0.34 -4.81
CA ASN A 29 12.21 1.12 -5.47
C ASN A 29 13.21 0.14 -6.13
N PRO A 30 13.32 0.14 -7.47
CA PRO A 30 14.22 -0.79 -8.15
C PRO A 30 15.69 -0.50 -7.89
N SER A 31 16.02 0.72 -7.45
CA SER A 31 17.40 1.13 -7.17
C SER A 31 17.84 0.86 -5.75
N SER A 32 16.91 0.51 -4.85
CA SER A 32 17.23 0.33 -3.43
C SER A 32 16.29 -0.69 -2.81
N GLU A 33 16.83 -1.88 -2.53
CA GLU A 33 16.06 -2.95 -1.91
C GLU A 33 15.56 -2.52 -0.53
N GLY A 34 14.30 -2.82 -0.24
CA GLY A 34 13.68 -2.48 1.04
C GLY A 34 13.11 -1.09 1.14
N SER A 35 13.32 -0.23 0.16
CA SER A 35 12.72 1.11 0.15
C SER A 35 11.59 1.18 -0.87
N MET A 36 10.78 2.24 -0.79
CA MET A 36 9.63 2.43 -1.65
C MET A 36 9.63 3.82 -2.26
N LEU A 37 9.14 3.90 -3.49
CA LEU A 37 8.80 5.17 -4.13
C LEU A 37 7.37 5.51 -3.72
N ILE A 38 7.16 6.69 -3.18
CA ILE A 38 5.87 7.10 -2.63
C ILE A 38 5.34 8.33 -3.37
N TYR A 39 4.13 8.20 -3.90
CA TYR A 39 3.38 9.33 -4.44
C TYR A 39 2.19 9.54 -3.51
N THR A 40 2.14 10.69 -2.82
CA THR A 40 1.15 10.92 -1.76
C THR A 40 -0.25 11.26 -2.28
N GLY A 41 -0.38 11.64 -3.54
CA GLY A 41 -1.69 11.98 -4.10
C GLY A 41 -2.40 13.06 -3.29
N ASN A 42 -3.61 12.76 -2.83
CA ASN A 42 -4.43 13.68 -2.06
C ASN A 42 -4.43 13.39 -0.56
N ILE A 43 -3.44 12.63 -0.06
CA ILE A 43 -3.30 12.39 1.39
C ILE A 43 -3.08 13.73 2.09
N GLY A 44 -3.82 13.93 3.19
CA GLY A 44 -3.72 15.17 3.96
C GLY A 44 -4.60 16.29 3.45
N SER A 45 -5.30 16.08 2.34
CA SER A 45 -6.23 17.05 1.76
C SER A 45 -7.66 16.51 1.86
N LYS A 46 -8.60 17.38 2.17
CA LYS A 46 -10.01 16.99 2.24
C LYS A 46 -10.51 16.64 0.84
N LEU A 47 -11.06 15.42 0.70
CA LEU A 47 -11.56 14.92 -0.58
C LEU A 47 -12.96 15.47 -0.87
N ALA A 48 -13.41 15.32 -2.12
CA ALA A 48 -14.78 15.69 -2.51
C ALA A 48 -15.84 14.95 -1.72
N SER A 49 -15.51 13.77 -1.20
CA SER A 49 -16.39 12.96 -0.33
C SER A 49 -16.39 13.41 1.13
N ASP A 50 -15.69 14.49 1.48
CA ASP A 50 -15.44 14.98 2.83
C ASP A 50 -14.49 14.11 3.65
N GLU A 51 -13.91 13.08 3.05
CA GLU A 51 -12.92 12.23 3.72
C GLU A 51 -11.57 12.92 3.80
N LEU A 52 -10.85 12.66 4.89
CA LEU A 52 -9.52 13.20 5.11
C LEU A 52 -8.64 12.08 5.69
N PHE A 53 -7.62 11.68 4.97
CA PHE A 53 -6.75 10.58 5.36
C PHE A 53 -5.40 11.09 5.85
N ALA A 54 -4.93 10.55 6.99
CA ALA A 54 -3.62 10.89 7.55
C ALA A 54 -2.54 10.04 6.90
N TYR A 55 -1.46 10.67 6.48
CA TYR A 55 -0.33 10.01 5.82
C TYR A 55 0.23 8.85 6.65
N ALA A 56 0.45 9.07 7.95
CA ALA A 56 1.02 8.04 8.83
C ALA A 56 0.15 6.79 8.88
N GLU A 57 -1.17 6.95 8.93
CA GLU A 57 -2.09 5.83 8.97
C GLU A 57 -2.14 5.09 7.63
N VAL A 58 -2.19 5.83 6.52
CA VAL A 58 -2.15 5.22 5.18
C VAL A 58 -0.88 4.41 5.01
N LEU A 59 0.26 4.97 5.40
CA LEU A 59 1.56 4.30 5.29
C LEU A 59 1.61 3.03 6.16
N GLN A 60 1.08 3.10 7.37
CA GLN A 60 1.06 1.96 8.28
C GLN A 60 0.25 0.79 7.72
N VAL A 61 -0.96 1.06 7.23
CA VAL A 61 -1.82 0.03 6.66
C VAL A 61 -1.19 -0.54 5.38
N MET A 62 -0.60 0.31 4.56
CA MET A 62 0.09 -0.14 3.35
C MET A 62 1.25 -1.08 3.68
N LYS A 63 2.04 -0.76 4.70
CA LYS A 63 3.16 -1.62 5.13
C LYS A 63 2.68 -2.99 5.63
N VAL A 64 1.60 -3.03 6.38
CA VAL A 64 1.00 -4.28 6.83
C VAL A 64 0.56 -5.14 5.64
N LEU A 65 -0.10 -4.51 4.67
CA LEU A 65 -0.55 -5.19 3.47
C LEU A 65 0.65 -5.71 2.65
N TRP A 66 1.69 -4.92 2.52
CA TRP A 66 2.92 -5.31 1.81
C TRP A 66 3.57 -6.53 2.47
N GLU A 67 3.66 -6.55 3.78
CA GLU A 67 4.21 -7.70 4.51
C GLU A 67 3.38 -8.96 4.30
N GLU A 68 2.06 -8.83 4.31
CA GLU A 68 1.17 -9.98 4.08
C GLU A 68 1.34 -10.55 2.66
N VAL A 69 1.42 -9.68 1.66
CA VAL A 69 1.61 -10.11 0.26
C VAL A 69 2.98 -10.76 0.09
N SER A 70 4.02 -10.19 0.68
CA SER A 70 5.37 -10.75 0.62
C SER A 70 5.45 -12.14 1.26
N ARG A 71 4.78 -12.31 2.39
CA ARG A 71 4.69 -13.60 3.08
C ARG A 71 3.99 -14.65 2.21
N ASN A 72 2.89 -14.28 1.58
CA ASN A 72 2.15 -15.19 0.70
C ASN A 72 2.96 -15.57 -0.53
N GLN A 73 3.71 -14.65 -1.10
CA GLN A 73 4.60 -14.93 -2.21
C GLN A 73 5.73 -15.88 -1.81
N ALA A 74 6.31 -15.69 -0.63
CA ALA A 74 7.35 -16.58 -0.11
C ALA A 74 6.81 -18.00 0.09
N ARG A 75 5.60 -18.14 0.61
CA ARG A 75 4.95 -19.44 0.79
C ARG A 75 4.73 -20.16 -0.53
N VAL A 76 4.25 -19.43 -1.53
CA VAL A 76 4.02 -20.00 -2.86
C VAL A 76 5.34 -20.47 -3.46
N SER A 77 6.40 -19.69 -3.31
CA SER A 77 7.74 -20.04 -3.80
C SER A 77 8.26 -21.30 -3.11
N GLU A 78 8.09 -21.43 -1.80
CA GLU A 78 8.49 -22.61 -1.04
C GLU A 78 7.73 -23.85 -1.49
N ALA A 79 6.43 -23.73 -1.70
CA ALA A 79 5.59 -24.83 -2.16
C ALA A 79 6.02 -25.32 -3.54
N VAL A 80 6.38 -24.41 -4.43
CA VAL A 80 6.86 -24.76 -5.77
C VAL A 80 8.22 -25.46 -5.70
N LEU A 81 9.11 -25.00 -4.82
CA LEU A 81 10.44 -25.60 -4.66
C LEU A 81 10.38 -26.97 -3.98
N ALA A 82 9.36 -27.23 -3.20
CA ALA A 82 9.20 -28.51 -2.51
C ALA A 82 8.75 -29.65 -3.44
N GLU A 83 8.25 -29.32 -4.59
CA GLU A 83 7.85 -30.29 -5.62
C GLU A 83 9.04 -30.69 -6.50
#